data_8523e8ec6235dd709993f9c01c78049b
#
_entry.id   8523e8ec6235dd709993f9c01c78049b
#
_cell.length_a   1.000
_cell.length_b   1.000
_cell.length_c   1.000
_cell.angle_alpha   90.00
_cell.angle_beta   90.00
_cell.angle_gamma   90.00
#
_symmetry.space_group_name_H-M   'P 1'
#
loop_
_entity.id
_entity.type
_entity.pdbx_description
1 polymer ?
#
loop_
_entity_poly.entity_id
_entity_poly.type
_entity_poly.pdbx_seq_one_letter_code
_entity_poly.pdbx_strand_id
1 'polypeptide(L)'
;MVTLADKNLHEIGYVKDANFTADVNGEYEFSVQIARSNWYPELNFSSYIYIAGTEYGGIIGEILTDTTLDYVEVKGITWRGFLQYKVIEPPAGSDYKKVTGELHQVMKTMIEPLFGGLYVVSSKNTEIMVSNYLFDRYCTLLAGISKMLKSKEYRLNIRFLREQGEPGYLLIEAVPVVDYSKKLELSKDMQLNYTMDDKRNGVNHLIVTGKGELQERNVFHLYVQKNGSIGKEKYYTGLDEITEVYENTSTETDELEKNAIERLQDRMNKKTFKMDVASLGLQVGIGDIVGGRDYLTGMYMSKPVKNIIYEITNDVESITYKLEGEDEE
;
A
#
# COMPACT_ATOMS: atom_id res chain seq x y z
N MET A 1 20.55 -8.91 -7.10
CA MET A 1 21.81 -8.46 -6.45
C MET A 1 21.56 -7.08 -5.84
N VAL A 2 21.85 -6.91 -4.56
CA VAL A 2 21.67 -5.66 -3.82
C VAL A 2 22.88 -4.77 -3.99
N THR A 3 22.69 -3.60 -4.62
CA THR A 3 23.73 -2.63 -4.93
C THR A 3 23.77 -1.54 -3.87
N LEU A 4 24.98 -1.13 -3.48
CA LEU A 4 25.28 -0.03 -2.57
C LEU A 4 25.84 1.16 -3.37
N ALA A 5 25.35 2.37 -3.14
CA ALA A 5 25.87 3.60 -3.71
C ALA A 5 25.99 4.71 -2.65
N ASP A 6 26.96 5.60 -2.84
CA ASP A 6 27.11 6.76 -1.98
C ASP A 6 25.99 7.80 -2.17
N LYS A 7 26.03 8.88 -1.39
CA LYS A 7 25.06 9.98 -1.48
C LYS A 7 25.00 10.69 -2.84
N ASN A 8 25.99 10.48 -3.71
CA ASN A 8 26.06 11.04 -5.06
C ASN A 8 25.67 10.00 -6.13
N LEU A 9 25.15 8.82 -5.72
CA LEU A 9 24.81 7.70 -6.59
C LEU A 9 26.01 7.03 -7.29
N HIS A 10 27.24 7.20 -6.76
CA HIS A 10 28.36 6.39 -7.20
C HIS A 10 28.30 5.02 -6.54
N GLU A 11 28.40 3.96 -7.31
CA GLU A 11 28.45 2.60 -6.77
C GLU A 11 29.66 2.41 -5.87
N ILE A 12 29.41 1.92 -4.66
CA ILE A 12 30.44 1.53 -3.68
C ILE A 12 30.73 0.03 -3.83
N GLY A 13 29.69 -0.78 -4.01
CA GLY A 13 29.79 -2.22 -4.09
C GLY A 13 28.44 -2.93 -4.01
N TYR A 14 28.50 -4.21 -3.62
CA TYR A 14 27.32 -5.08 -3.54
C TYR A 14 27.30 -5.79 -2.20
N VAL A 15 26.09 -6.04 -1.68
CA VAL A 15 25.93 -6.90 -0.50
C VAL A 15 26.06 -8.35 -0.95
N LYS A 16 27.04 -9.05 -0.37
CA LYS A 16 27.21 -10.50 -0.50
C LYS A 16 26.45 -11.18 0.63
N ASP A 17 25.91 -12.36 0.36
CA ASP A 17 25.13 -13.12 1.34
C ASP A 17 24.05 -12.23 2.00
N ALA A 18 23.28 -11.53 1.15
CA ALA A 18 22.35 -10.51 1.59
C ALA A 18 21.19 -11.11 2.40
N ASN A 19 20.99 -10.55 3.59
CA ASN A 19 19.68 -10.55 4.23
C ASN A 19 19.08 -9.16 4.00
N PHE A 20 18.19 -9.06 3.03
CA PHE A 20 17.56 -7.81 2.60
C PHE A 20 16.05 -7.96 2.61
N THR A 21 15.36 -7.00 3.18
CA THR A 21 13.88 -6.92 3.15
C THR A 21 13.47 -5.53 2.69
N ALA A 22 12.49 -5.45 1.79
CA ALA A 22 11.85 -4.19 1.41
C ALA A 22 10.34 -4.34 1.47
N ASP A 23 9.69 -3.66 2.42
CA ASP A 23 8.25 -3.48 2.50
C ASP A 23 7.86 -2.23 1.71
N VAL A 24 7.33 -2.44 0.50
CA VAL A 24 7.23 -1.39 -0.51
C VAL A 24 6.09 -0.42 -0.24
N ASN A 25 4.94 -0.90 0.23
CA ASN A 25 3.71 -0.10 0.39
C ASN A 25 2.93 -0.41 1.68
N GLY A 26 3.57 -1.06 2.64
CA GLY A 26 3.06 -1.27 4.00
C GLY A 26 3.77 -0.32 4.95
N GLU A 27 4.92 -0.72 5.47
CA GLU A 27 5.74 0.09 6.36
C GLU A 27 6.58 1.14 5.64
N TYR A 28 6.77 1.00 4.31
CA TYR A 28 7.62 1.88 3.49
C TYR A 28 9.10 1.86 3.87
N GLU A 29 9.56 0.76 4.42
CA GLU A 29 10.91 0.60 4.93
C GLU A 29 11.66 -0.54 4.24
N PHE A 30 12.98 -0.44 4.22
CA PHE A 30 13.87 -1.54 3.90
C PHE A 30 14.86 -1.76 5.04
N SER A 31 15.34 -2.99 5.15
CA SER A 31 16.48 -3.35 6.00
C SER A 31 17.47 -4.24 5.25
N VAL A 32 18.73 -4.14 5.59
CA VAL A 32 19.80 -5.01 5.08
C VAL A 32 20.82 -5.28 6.17
N GLN A 33 21.26 -6.53 6.28
CA GLN A 33 22.36 -6.93 7.13
C GLN A 33 23.64 -7.04 6.30
N ILE A 34 24.67 -6.31 6.68
CA ILE A 34 25.97 -6.30 6.00
C ILE A 34 27.00 -6.85 6.99
N ALA A 35 27.64 -7.96 6.63
CA ALA A 35 28.70 -8.54 7.46
C ALA A 35 29.80 -7.50 7.75
N ARG A 36 30.28 -7.44 9.01
CA ARG A 36 31.33 -6.47 9.41
C ARG A 36 32.59 -6.56 8.57
N SER A 37 32.94 -7.77 8.14
CA SER A 37 34.08 -8.01 7.24
C SER A 37 33.90 -7.42 5.84
N ASN A 38 32.66 -7.16 5.44
CA ASN A 38 32.27 -6.64 4.12
C ASN A 38 31.75 -5.21 4.19
N TRP A 39 31.97 -4.52 5.30
CA TRP A 39 31.55 -3.13 5.47
C TRP A 39 32.33 -2.21 4.54
N TYR A 40 31.63 -1.30 3.89
CA TYR A 40 32.20 -0.26 3.04
C TYR A 40 32.28 1.05 3.83
N PRO A 41 33.49 1.64 4.03
CA PRO A 41 33.65 2.88 4.79
C PRO A 41 32.88 4.08 4.22
N GLU A 42 32.62 4.07 2.92
CA GLU A 42 31.88 5.10 2.19
C GLU A 42 30.36 5.02 2.43
N LEU A 43 29.88 3.88 2.91
CA LEU A 43 28.45 3.67 3.20
C LEU A 43 28.05 4.43 4.46
N ASN A 44 27.13 5.36 4.33
CA ASN A 44 26.71 6.21 5.44
C ASN A 44 25.25 6.67 5.25
N PHE A 45 24.76 7.53 6.15
CA PHE A 45 23.46 8.18 6.00
C PHE A 45 23.32 8.87 4.65
N SER A 46 22.14 8.83 4.07
CA SER A 46 21.82 9.31 2.72
C SER A 46 22.49 8.53 1.56
N SER A 47 23.18 7.43 1.83
CA SER A 47 23.59 6.46 0.82
C SER A 47 22.38 5.67 0.31
N TYR A 48 22.53 5.07 -0.85
CA TYR A 48 21.47 4.36 -1.54
C TYR A 48 21.69 2.85 -1.50
N ILE A 49 20.57 2.11 -1.31
CA ILE A 49 20.54 0.65 -1.46
C ILE A 49 19.44 0.31 -2.44
N TYR A 50 19.74 -0.49 -3.46
CA TYR A 50 18.76 -0.79 -4.50
C TYR A 50 19.04 -2.09 -5.25
N ILE A 51 17.99 -2.62 -5.87
CA ILE A 51 18.07 -3.66 -6.90
C ILE A 51 17.70 -3.03 -8.24
N ALA A 52 18.67 -2.95 -9.16
CA ALA A 52 18.47 -2.29 -10.44
C ALA A 52 17.32 -2.90 -11.24
N GLY A 53 16.54 -2.05 -11.92
CA GLY A 53 15.36 -2.45 -12.71
C GLY A 53 14.10 -2.70 -11.89
N THR A 54 14.17 -2.61 -10.56
CA THR A 54 13.04 -2.84 -9.64
C THR A 54 12.73 -1.60 -8.81
N GLU A 55 11.67 -1.68 -8.01
CA GLU A 55 11.38 -0.68 -6.97
C GLU A 55 11.89 -1.09 -5.57
N TYR A 56 12.71 -2.14 -5.46
CA TYR A 56 13.22 -2.61 -4.18
C TYR A 56 14.48 -1.86 -3.80
N GLY A 57 14.39 -1.03 -2.77
CA GLY A 57 15.47 -0.20 -2.29
C GLY A 57 15.00 1.14 -1.72
N GLY A 58 15.97 1.98 -1.36
CA GLY A 58 15.70 3.28 -0.76
C GLY A 58 16.96 4.02 -0.33
N ILE A 59 16.79 4.94 0.61
CA ILE A 59 17.85 5.79 1.14
C ILE A 59 18.08 5.46 2.61
N ILE A 60 19.33 5.28 3.01
CA ILE A 60 19.70 4.94 4.38
C ILE A 60 19.38 6.09 5.34
N GLY A 61 18.58 5.78 6.35
CA GLY A 61 18.19 6.67 7.45
C GLY A 61 18.64 6.18 8.83
N GLU A 62 18.97 4.89 8.96
CA GLU A 62 19.37 4.28 10.22
C GLU A 62 20.52 3.29 10.00
N ILE A 63 21.50 3.31 10.90
CA ILE A 63 22.60 2.34 10.95
C ILE A 63 22.66 1.83 12.38
N LEU A 64 22.34 0.54 12.58
CA LEU A 64 22.39 -0.12 13.87
C LEU A 64 23.63 -0.98 13.98
N THR A 65 24.47 -0.68 14.98
CA THR A 65 25.68 -1.43 15.31
C THR A 65 25.54 -2.05 16.70
N ASP A 66 25.56 -3.39 16.75
CA ASP A 66 25.70 -4.16 17.98
C ASP A 66 27.02 -4.95 17.93
N THR A 67 27.92 -4.70 18.88
CA THR A 67 29.26 -5.30 18.89
C THR A 67 29.24 -6.80 19.17
N THR A 68 28.11 -7.35 19.59
CA THR A 68 27.91 -8.79 19.81
C THR A 68 27.54 -9.56 18.54
N LEU A 69 27.15 -8.81 17.47
CA LEU A 69 26.77 -9.35 16.19
C LEU A 69 27.92 -9.22 15.18
N ASP A 70 27.99 -10.11 14.22
CA ASP A 70 28.99 -10.13 13.14
C ASP A 70 28.58 -9.30 11.92
N TYR A 71 27.41 -8.63 11.98
CA TYR A 71 26.88 -7.74 10.96
C TYR A 71 26.52 -6.37 11.51
N VAL A 72 26.33 -5.42 10.61
CA VAL A 72 25.71 -4.11 10.84
C VAL A 72 24.37 -4.14 10.14
N GLU A 73 23.30 -3.74 10.82
CA GLU A 73 21.98 -3.58 10.21
C GLU A 73 21.80 -2.15 9.72
N VAL A 74 21.37 -2.02 8.48
CA VAL A 74 21.11 -0.73 7.84
C VAL A 74 19.64 -0.68 7.45
N LYS A 75 18.94 0.40 7.79
CA LYS A 75 17.53 0.61 7.47
C LYS A 75 17.30 1.94 6.79
N GLY A 76 16.19 2.05 6.10
CA GLY A 76 15.80 3.31 5.48
C GLY A 76 14.44 3.26 4.83
N ILE A 77 14.07 4.40 4.26
CA ILE A 77 12.77 4.61 3.63
C ILE A 77 12.84 4.12 2.18
N THR A 78 11.83 3.34 1.76
CA THR A 78 11.68 2.90 0.35
C THR A 78 11.29 4.07 -0.57
N TRP A 79 11.39 3.84 -1.87
CA TRP A 79 11.03 4.87 -2.87
C TRP A 79 9.59 5.34 -2.75
N ARG A 80 8.63 4.46 -2.49
CA ARG A 80 7.23 4.84 -2.24
C ARG A 80 7.07 5.60 -0.95
N GLY A 81 7.86 5.29 0.07
CA GLY A 81 7.85 5.99 1.36
C GLY A 81 8.15 7.48 1.21
N PHE A 82 9.07 7.86 0.32
CA PHE A 82 9.31 9.29 0.07
C PHE A 82 8.10 10.00 -0.55
N LEU A 83 7.31 9.33 -1.37
CA LEU A 83 6.04 9.88 -1.88
C LEU A 83 4.97 9.93 -0.78
N GLN A 84 4.97 8.94 0.14
CA GLN A 84 4.05 8.90 1.28
C GLN A 84 4.29 10.04 2.28
N TYR A 85 5.54 10.46 2.46
CA TYR A 85 5.90 11.54 3.37
C TYR A 85 5.88 12.94 2.74
N LYS A 86 5.30 13.09 1.54
CA LYS A 86 4.97 14.38 0.94
C LYS A 86 3.46 14.58 0.96
N VAL A 87 3.03 15.82 1.18
CA VAL A 87 1.61 16.18 1.28
C VAL A 87 1.22 17.08 0.12
N ILE A 88 0.03 16.85 -0.44
CA ILE A 88 -0.58 17.73 -1.45
C ILE A 88 -1.35 18.82 -0.70
N GLU A 89 -0.83 20.04 -0.75
CA GLU A 89 -1.47 21.20 -0.16
C GLU A 89 -2.34 21.94 -1.19
N PRO A 90 -3.51 22.44 -0.79
CA PRO A 90 -4.27 23.37 -1.62
C PRO A 90 -3.45 24.65 -1.88
N PRO A 91 -3.47 25.21 -3.10
CA PRO A 91 -2.89 26.52 -3.35
C PRO A 91 -3.53 27.61 -2.47
N ALA A 92 -2.79 28.66 -2.15
CA ALA A 92 -3.30 29.77 -1.37
C ALA A 92 -4.59 30.33 -1.99
N GLY A 93 -5.65 30.48 -1.17
CA GLY A 93 -6.96 30.96 -1.60
C GLY A 93 -7.83 29.92 -2.32
N SER A 94 -7.43 28.66 -2.35
CA SER A 94 -8.20 27.56 -2.93
C SER A 94 -8.51 26.49 -1.90
N ASP A 95 -9.69 25.87 -1.98
CA ASP A 95 -10.08 24.78 -1.08
C ASP A 95 -9.36 23.46 -1.41
N TYR A 96 -9.05 23.24 -2.69
CA TYR A 96 -8.48 22.00 -3.19
C TYR A 96 -7.36 22.25 -4.21
N LYS A 97 -6.40 21.33 -4.28
CA LYS A 97 -5.49 21.23 -5.40
C LYS A 97 -6.22 20.61 -6.59
N LYS A 98 -6.31 21.35 -7.69
CA LYS A 98 -6.96 20.94 -8.95
C LYS A 98 -5.93 20.76 -10.04
N VAL A 99 -6.07 19.71 -10.85
CA VAL A 99 -5.18 19.45 -11.99
C VAL A 99 -5.97 19.08 -13.24
N THR A 100 -5.37 19.41 -14.39
CA THR A 100 -5.87 19.05 -15.73
C THR A 100 -4.66 18.86 -16.63
N GLY A 101 -4.67 17.83 -17.46
CA GLY A 101 -3.59 17.55 -18.39
C GLY A 101 -3.48 16.08 -18.74
N GLU A 102 -2.51 15.74 -19.56
CA GLU A 102 -2.14 14.36 -19.82
C GLU A 102 -1.54 13.74 -18.55
N LEU A 103 -1.78 12.44 -18.36
CA LEU A 103 -1.55 11.75 -17.08
C LEU A 103 -0.10 11.87 -16.59
N HIS A 104 0.90 11.55 -17.45
CA HIS A 104 2.31 11.70 -17.07
C HIS A 104 2.72 13.16 -16.90
N GLN A 105 2.16 14.11 -17.66
CA GLN A 105 2.44 15.52 -17.47
C GLN A 105 1.92 16.03 -16.10
N VAL A 106 0.74 15.58 -15.68
CA VAL A 106 0.23 15.89 -14.34
C VAL A 106 1.15 15.32 -13.27
N MET A 107 1.52 14.03 -13.38
CA MET A 107 2.46 13.40 -12.44
C MET A 107 3.80 14.13 -12.40
N LYS A 108 4.33 14.52 -13.55
CA LYS A 108 5.60 15.24 -13.67
C LYS A 108 5.58 16.55 -12.88
N THR A 109 4.54 17.36 -13.04
CA THR A 109 4.40 18.63 -12.31
C THR A 109 4.24 18.45 -10.81
N MET A 110 3.72 17.30 -10.37
CA MET A 110 3.48 17.00 -8.96
C MET A 110 4.67 16.34 -8.25
N ILE A 111 5.48 15.55 -8.97
CA ILE A 111 6.52 14.70 -8.40
C ILE A 111 7.91 15.32 -8.58
N GLU A 112 8.34 15.59 -9.81
CA GLU A 112 9.74 15.98 -10.10
C GLU A 112 10.26 17.18 -9.31
N PRO A 113 9.48 18.26 -9.09
CA PRO A 113 9.96 19.42 -8.33
C PRO A 113 10.34 19.13 -6.86
N LEU A 114 9.87 17.99 -6.31
CA LEU A 114 10.06 17.66 -4.90
C LEU A 114 11.33 16.84 -4.61
N PHE A 115 11.99 16.28 -5.65
CA PHE A 115 13.01 15.23 -5.45
C PHE A 115 14.33 15.49 -6.19
N GLY A 116 14.60 16.71 -6.63
CA GLY A 116 15.92 17.15 -7.11
C GLY A 116 16.50 16.33 -8.27
N GLY A 117 15.66 15.77 -9.15
CA GLY A 117 16.08 14.99 -10.31
C GLY A 117 16.22 13.48 -10.08
N LEU A 118 16.10 13.00 -8.85
CA LEU A 118 16.12 11.56 -8.55
C LEU A 118 14.87 10.85 -9.10
N TYR A 119 13.70 11.48 -9.00
CA TYR A 119 12.43 10.96 -9.52
C TYR A 119 12.14 11.60 -10.88
N VAL A 120 12.09 10.78 -11.91
CA VAL A 120 11.87 11.20 -13.30
C VAL A 120 10.61 10.53 -13.81
N VAL A 121 9.61 11.33 -14.16
CA VAL A 121 8.37 10.80 -14.73
C VAL A 121 8.57 10.55 -16.22
N SER A 122 8.09 9.41 -16.69
CA SER A 122 8.18 9.00 -18.10
C SER A 122 7.65 10.10 -19.04
N SER A 123 8.40 10.37 -20.09
CA SER A 123 7.97 11.29 -21.16
C SER A 123 7.00 10.66 -22.15
N LYS A 124 6.73 9.35 -22.04
CA LYS A 124 5.79 8.62 -22.89
C LYS A 124 4.38 9.17 -22.69
N ASN A 125 3.72 9.56 -23.79
CA ASN A 125 2.32 9.98 -23.73
C ASN A 125 1.42 8.77 -23.48
N THR A 126 0.58 8.82 -22.45
CA THR A 126 -0.39 7.77 -22.13
C THR A 126 -1.68 7.89 -22.95
N GLU A 127 -1.90 9.02 -23.63
CA GLU A 127 -3.16 9.40 -24.30
C GLU A 127 -4.34 9.55 -23.32
N ILE A 128 -4.11 9.46 -22.03
CA ILE A 128 -5.12 9.58 -20.99
C ILE A 128 -5.14 10.98 -20.42
N MET A 129 -6.30 11.63 -20.52
CA MET A 129 -6.52 12.97 -20.00
C MET A 129 -7.17 12.95 -18.62
N VAL A 130 -6.60 13.74 -17.73
CA VAL A 130 -7.17 14.11 -16.44
C VAL A 130 -7.83 15.47 -16.59
N SER A 131 -9.12 15.57 -16.29
CA SER A 131 -9.87 16.83 -16.42
C SER A 131 -10.44 17.26 -15.09
N ASN A 132 -10.03 18.42 -14.61
CA ASN A 132 -10.54 19.03 -13.38
C ASN A 132 -10.52 18.09 -12.16
N TYR A 133 -9.51 17.23 -12.04
CA TYR A 133 -9.39 16.33 -10.90
C TYR A 133 -9.04 17.12 -9.64
N LEU A 134 -9.78 16.86 -8.56
CA LEU A 134 -9.58 17.46 -7.25
C LEU A 134 -8.93 16.42 -6.34
N PHE A 135 -7.75 16.77 -5.82
CA PHE A 135 -7.12 15.94 -4.78
C PHE A 135 -7.84 16.14 -3.43
N ASP A 136 -7.91 15.10 -2.63
CA ASP A 136 -8.37 15.22 -1.25
C ASP A 136 -7.44 16.19 -0.49
N ARG A 137 -8.03 16.97 0.38
CA ARG A 137 -7.31 18.02 1.09
C ARG A 137 -6.27 17.41 2.04
N TYR A 138 -5.02 17.86 1.93
CA TYR A 138 -3.89 17.37 2.73
C TYR A 138 -3.65 15.84 2.64
N CYS A 139 -4.04 15.20 1.54
CA CYS A 139 -3.65 13.81 1.31
C CYS A 139 -2.15 13.71 1.01
N THR A 140 -1.57 12.54 1.27
CA THR A 140 -0.19 12.28 0.87
C THR A 140 -0.06 12.25 -0.65
N LEU A 141 1.13 12.58 -1.16
CA LEU A 141 1.39 12.55 -2.61
C LEU A 141 1.15 11.16 -3.18
N LEU A 142 1.60 10.10 -2.47
CA LEU A 142 1.36 8.72 -2.87
C LEU A 142 -0.13 8.38 -2.95
N ALA A 143 -0.89 8.69 -1.91
CA ALA A 143 -2.32 8.41 -1.87
C ALA A 143 -3.08 9.21 -2.96
N GLY A 144 -2.78 10.49 -3.12
CA GLY A 144 -3.40 11.35 -4.12
C GLY A 144 -3.14 10.87 -5.54
N ILE A 145 -1.87 10.62 -5.89
CA ILE A 145 -1.49 10.10 -7.21
C ILE A 145 -2.12 8.73 -7.45
N SER A 146 -2.04 7.80 -6.49
CA SER A 146 -2.62 6.46 -6.62
C SER A 146 -4.13 6.51 -6.85
N LYS A 147 -4.86 7.37 -6.12
CA LYS A 147 -6.30 7.55 -6.28
C LYS A 147 -6.64 8.15 -7.65
N MET A 148 -5.86 9.12 -8.13
CA MET A 148 -6.01 9.70 -9.47
C MET A 148 -5.80 8.62 -10.55
N LEU A 149 -4.72 7.86 -10.46
CA LEU A 149 -4.42 6.77 -11.40
C LEU A 149 -5.51 5.70 -11.40
N LYS A 150 -5.95 5.24 -10.21
CA LYS A 150 -7.04 4.26 -10.05
C LYS A 150 -8.34 4.73 -10.73
N SER A 151 -8.64 6.04 -10.73
CA SER A 151 -9.81 6.60 -11.42
C SER A 151 -9.74 6.50 -12.95
N LYS A 152 -8.57 6.16 -13.49
CA LYS A 152 -8.27 5.96 -14.91
C LYS A 152 -7.92 4.51 -15.25
N GLU A 153 -8.09 3.59 -14.30
CA GLU A 153 -7.68 2.18 -14.44
C GLU A 153 -6.17 2.02 -14.67
N TYR A 154 -5.38 2.95 -14.10
CA TYR A 154 -3.92 2.95 -14.10
C TYR A 154 -3.38 2.78 -12.68
N ARG A 155 -2.12 2.33 -12.57
CA ARG A 155 -1.37 2.24 -11.33
C ARG A 155 0.02 2.87 -11.45
N LEU A 156 0.60 3.19 -10.30
CA LEU A 156 1.94 3.72 -10.20
C LEU A 156 2.96 2.58 -10.34
N ASN A 157 3.91 2.76 -11.25
CA ASN A 157 5.06 1.88 -11.42
C ASN A 157 6.34 2.68 -11.16
N ILE A 158 7.24 2.13 -10.36
CA ILE A 158 8.51 2.75 -9.98
C ILE A 158 9.62 1.75 -10.30
N ARG A 159 10.69 2.21 -10.95
CA ARG A 159 11.88 1.37 -11.21
C ARG A 159 13.13 2.21 -11.07
N PHE A 160 14.10 1.71 -10.33
CA PHE A 160 15.43 2.32 -10.28
C PHE A 160 16.21 1.93 -11.52
N LEU A 161 16.52 2.89 -12.36
CA LEU A 161 17.27 2.69 -13.61
C LEU A 161 18.65 3.34 -13.49
N ARG A 162 19.62 2.69 -14.12
CA ARG A 162 20.97 3.19 -14.25
C ARG A 162 21.54 2.79 -15.59
N GLU A 163 22.09 3.76 -16.28
CA GLU A 163 22.90 3.54 -17.47
C GLU A 163 24.38 3.56 -17.09
N GLN A 164 25.21 2.87 -17.86
CA GLN A 164 26.63 2.79 -17.57
C GLN A 164 27.30 4.18 -17.67
N GLY A 165 27.88 4.62 -16.56
CA GLY A 165 28.57 5.93 -16.49
C GLY A 165 27.67 7.11 -16.11
N GLU A 166 26.35 6.91 -15.96
CA GLU A 166 25.41 7.95 -15.56
C GLU A 166 24.88 7.71 -14.13
N PRO A 167 24.50 8.77 -13.42
CA PRO A 167 23.82 8.63 -12.14
C PRO A 167 22.50 7.86 -12.31
N GLY A 168 22.18 6.96 -11.37
CA GLY A 168 20.91 6.28 -11.35
C GLY A 168 19.74 7.24 -11.07
N TYR A 169 18.55 6.87 -11.54
CA TYR A 169 17.31 7.61 -11.29
C TYR A 169 16.12 6.65 -11.13
N LEU A 170 15.06 7.15 -10.54
CA LEU A 170 13.80 6.44 -10.42
C LEU A 170 12.88 6.82 -11.58
N LEU A 171 12.63 5.88 -12.48
CA LEU A 171 11.62 6.04 -13.52
C LEU A 171 10.24 5.84 -12.91
N ILE A 172 9.40 6.85 -13.01
CA ILE A 172 8.03 6.87 -12.52
C ILE A 172 7.08 6.81 -13.71
N GLU A 173 6.21 5.82 -13.73
CA GLU A 173 5.28 5.59 -14.83
C GLU A 173 3.86 5.37 -14.34
N ALA A 174 2.89 5.85 -15.08
CA ALA A 174 1.52 5.37 -15.03
C ALA A 174 1.40 4.20 -16.00
N VAL A 175 1.02 3.02 -15.50
CA VAL A 175 0.80 1.83 -16.32
C VAL A 175 -0.63 1.33 -16.13
N PRO A 176 -1.27 0.74 -17.17
CA PRO A 176 -2.61 0.18 -17.01
C PRO A 176 -2.64 -0.90 -15.93
N VAL A 177 -3.71 -0.94 -15.14
CA VAL A 177 -3.98 -2.04 -14.20
C VAL A 177 -4.19 -3.32 -14.99
N VAL A 178 -3.48 -4.37 -14.61
CA VAL A 178 -3.68 -5.72 -15.17
C VAL A 178 -4.64 -6.49 -14.27
N ASP A 179 -5.77 -6.90 -14.82
CA ASP A 179 -6.72 -7.77 -14.13
C ASP A 179 -6.43 -9.23 -14.52
N TYR A 180 -5.63 -9.89 -13.69
CA TYR A 180 -5.28 -11.30 -13.88
C TYR A 180 -6.45 -12.22 -13.59
N SER A 181 -7.43 -11.80 -12.78
CA SER A 181 -8.61 -12.60 -12.46
C SER A 181 -9.50 -12.87 -13.67
N LYS A 182 -9.40 -12.01 -14.71
CA LYS A 182 -10.12 -12.17 -15.98
C LYS A 182 -9.31 -12.89 -17.06
N LYS A 183 -7.97 -12.86 -16.95
CA LYS A 183 -7.07 -13.45 -17.95
C LYS A 183 -6.71 -14.89 -17.66
N LEU A 184 -6.65 -15.23 -16.37
CA LEU A 184 -6.26 -16.54 -15.89
C LEU A 184 -7.36 -17.03 -14.95
N GLU A 185 -8.04 -18.11 -15.30
CA GLU A 185 -8.96 -18.78 -14.40
C GLU A 185 -8.13 -19.55 -13.36
N LEU A 186 -7.71 -18.81 -12.32
CA LEU A 186 -6.85 -19.34 -11.28
C LEU A 186 -7.68 -20.24 -10.37
N SER A 187 -7.41 -21.54 -10.41
CA SER A 187 -8.09 -22.57 -9.63
C SER A 187 -7.08 -23.49 -8.95
N LYS A 188 -7.58 -24.31 -8.02
CA LYS A 188 -6.79 -25.35 -7.34
C LYS A 188 -6.07 -26.30 -8.32
N ASP A 189 -6.65 -26.52 -9.52
CA ASP A 189 -6.04 -27.38 -10.55
C ASP A 189 -4.73 -26.82 -11.09
N MET A 190 -4.44 -25.53 -10.90
CA MET A 190 -3.17 -24.88 -11.21
C MET A 190 -2.17 -24.91 -10.05
N GLN A 191 -2.40 -25.72 -9.01
CA GLN A 191 -1.58 -25.85 -7.80
C GLN A 191 -1.46 -24.54 -6.99
N LEU A 192 -2.45 -23.65 -7.07
CA LEU A 192 -2.47 -22.41 -6.35
C LEU A 192 -3.07 -22.59 -4.97
N ASN A 193 -2.39 -22.07 -3.97
CA ASN A 193 -2.90 -21.98 -2.62
C ASN A 193 -3.59 -20.63 -2.41
N TYR A 194 -4.86 -20.70 -2.03
CA TYR A 194 -5.62 -19.51 -1.63
C TYR A 194 -6.61 -19.86 -0.52
N THR A 195 -6.97 -18.84 0.23
CA THR A 195 -8.04 -18.91 1.24
C THR A 195 -9.08 -17.87 0.91
N MET A 196 -10.34 -18.28 0.84
CA MET A 196 -11.50 -17.40 0.69
C MET A 196 -12.39 -17.57 1.90
N ASP A 197 -12.69 -16.48 2.59
CA ASP A 197 -13.66 -16.46 3.68
C ASP A 197 -14.73 -15.39 3.39
N ASP A 198 -15.99 -15.81 3.27
CA ASP A 198 -17.17 -14.94 3.10
C ASP A 198 -18.05 -15.05 4.35
N LYS A 199 -17.71 -14.27 5.36
CA LYS A 199 -18.44 -14.20 6.62
C LYS A 199 -19.67 -13.32 6.47
N ARG A 200 -20.86 -13.91 6.60
CA ARG A 200 -22.16 -13.22 6.43
C ARG A 200 -22.99 -13.12 7.72
N ASN A 201 -22.42 -13.51 8.85
CA ASN A 201 -23.06 -13.45 10.15
C ASN A 201 -22.45 -12.35 11.03
N GLY A 202 -21.97 -11.28 10.44
CA GLY A 202 -21.46 -10.12 11.13
C GLY A 202 -22.58 -9.21 11.64
N VAL A 203 -22.25 -8.35 12.61
CA VAL A 203 -23.15 -7.34 13.16
C VAL A 203 -23.52 -6.35 12.05
N ASN A 204 -24.80 -6.05 11.94
CA ASN A 204 -25.30 -5.08 10.95
C ASN A 204 -26.19 -3.99 11.55
N HIS A 205 -26.42 -4.07 12.87
CA HIS A 205 -27.08 -3.06 13.66
C HIS A 205 -26.30 -2.86 14.97
N LEU A 206 -25.80 -1.66 15.22
CA LEU A 206 -25.12 -1.30 16.45
C LEU A 206 -25.95 -0.28 17.22
N ILE A 207 -26.36 -0.65 18.44
CA ILE A 207 -26.98 0.28 19.37
C ILE A 207 -25.87 0.90 20.19
N VAL A 208 -25.67 2.21 20.07
CA VAL A 208 -24.61 2.93 20.75
C VAL A 208 -25.18 3.66 21.94
N THR A 209 -24.60 3.43 23.11
CA THR A 209 -25.02 4.07 24.37
C THR A 209 -23.87 4.89 24.96
N GLY A 210 -24.09 6.18 25.09
CA GLY A 210 -23.15 7.16 25.60
C GLY A 210 -23.39 7.58 27.04
N LYS A 211 -23.04 8.84 27.35
CA LYS A 211 -23.25 9.48 28.65
C LYS A 211 -24.74 9.62 29.00
N GLY A 212 -25.04 9.73 30.30
CA GLY A 212 -26.37 9.88 30.86
C GLY A 212 -26.92 8.60 31.47
N GLU A 213 -28.10 8.69 32.08
CA GLU A 213 -28.78 7.56 32.72
C GLU A 213 -30.24 7.47 32.24
N LEU A 214 -30.74 6.25 32.12
CA LEU A 214 -32.12 5.97 31.77
C LEU A 214 -32.58 6.73 30.50
N GLN A 215 -33.60 7.59 30.64
CA GLN A 215 -34.17 8.34 29.52
C GLN A 215 -33.30 9.50 29.04
N GLU A 216 -32.36 9.97 29.84
CA GLU A 216 -31.43 11.05 29.49
C GLU A 216 -30.13 10.53 28.86
N ARG A 217 -30.01 9.19 28.75
CA ARG A 217 -28.86 8.57 28.15
C ARG A 217 -28.79 8.87 26.66
N ASN A 218 -27.60 9.28 26.18
CA ASN A 218 -27.39 9.44 24.74
C ASN A 218 -27.40 8.04 24.09
N VAL A 219 -28.41 7.78 23.24
CA VAL A 219 -28.56 6.51 22.50
C VAL A 219 -28.80 6.83 21.03
N PHE A 220 -28.00 6.20 20.16
CA PHE A 220 -28.22 6.27 18.72
C PHE A 220 -27.91 4.92 18.07
N HIS A 221 -28.31 4.76 16.82
CA HIS A 221 -28.20 3.54 16.08
C HIS A 221 -27.37 3.73 14.82
N LEU A 222 -26.50 2.74 14.53
CA LEU A 222 -25.76 2.63 13.29
C LEU A 222 -26.14 1.33 12.59
N TYR A 223 -26.31 1.40 11.26
CA TYR A 223 -26.73 0.27 10.46
C TYR A 223 -25.82 0.08 9.26
N VAL A 224 -25.48 -1.18 8.98
CA VAL A 224 -24.82 -1.55 7.72
C VAL A 224 -25.84 -1.54 6.59
N GLN A 225 -25.52 -0.88 5.50
CA GLN A 225 -26.35 -0.81 4.30
C GLN A 225 -26.05 -1.98 3.34
N LYS A 226 -26.89 -2.19 2.33
CA LYS A 226 -26.71 -3.25 1.31
C LYS A 226 -25.34 -3.21 0.62
N ASN A 227 -24.80 -2.03 0.43
CA ASN A 227 -23.49 -1.81 -0.20
C ASN A 227 -22.30 -1.89 0.76
N GLY A 228 -22.54 -2.24 2.04
CA GLY A 228 -21.51 -2.29 3.09
C GLY A 228 -21.19 -0.96 3.75
N SER A 229 -21.76 0.17 3.31
CA SER A 229 -21.58 1.45 4.01
C SER A 229 -22.34 1.47 5.36
N ILE A 230 -21.89 2.30 6.30
CA ILE A 230 -22.53 2.50 7.58
C ILE A 230 -23.36 3.79 7.51
N GLY A 231 -24.60 3.72 7.98
CA GLY A 231 -25.54 4.84 7.99
C GLY A 231 -26.51 4.76 9.16
N LYS A 232 -27.48 5.70 9.17
CA LYS A 232 -28.49 5.82 10.25
C LYS A 232 -29.85 5.20 9.86
N GLU A 233 -29.98 4.67 8.64
CA GLU A 233 -31.20 4.03 8.17
C GLU A 233 -31.10 2.51 8.27
N LYS A 234 -32.15 1.88 8.81
CA LYS A 234 -32.24 0.44 8.98
C LYS A 234 -32.47 -0.25 7.63
N TYR A 235 -31.60 -1.21 7.28
CA TYR A 235 -31.75 -2.01 6.05
C TYR A 235 -32.11 -3.47 6.35
N TYR A 236 -31.38 -4.14 7.26
CA TYR A 236 -31.63 -5.53 7.62
C TYR A 236 -32.75 -5.65 8.67
N THR A 237 -33.57 -6.68 8.55
CA THR A 237 -34.71 -6.93 9.44
C THR A 237 -34.92 -8.43 9.68
N GLY A 238 -35.64 -8.79 10.75
CA GLY A 238 -35.98 -10.18 11.05
C GLY A 238 -34.76 -11.02 11.36
N LEU A 239 -34.60 -12.19 10.74
CA LEU A 239 -33.51 -13.11 10.96
C LEU A 239 -32.16 -12.60 10.35
N ASP A 240 -32.22 -11.66 9.43
CA ASP A 240 -31.03 -11.05 8.83
C ASP A 240 -30.46 -9.92 9.68
N GLU A 241 -31.19 -9.46 10.70
CA GLU A 241 -30.73 -8.43 11.62
C GLU A 241 -29.91 -9.06 12.75
N ILE A 242 -28.63 -8.66 12.84
CA ILE A 242 -27.72 -9.06 13.90
C ILE A 242 -27.28 -7.80 14.65
N THR A 243 -27.78 -7.68 15.90
CA THR A 243 -27.60 -6.47 16.70
C THR A 243 -26.57 -6.69 17.79
N GLU A 244 -25.71 -5.71 18.00
CA GLU A 244 -24.79 -5.59 19.14
C GLU A 244 -25.03 -4.26 19.86
N VAL A 245 -24.77 -4.23 21.16
CA VAL A 245 -24.78 -2.98 21.94
C VAL A 245 -23.35 -2.56 22.22
N TYR A 246 -23.02 -1.32 21.89
CA TYR A 246 -21.74 -0.70 22.21
C TYR A 246 -21.95 0.40 23.23
N GLU A 247 -21.38 0.19 24.41
CA GLU A 247 -21.46 1.15 25.53
C GLU A 247 -20.11 1.85 25.74
N ASN A 248 -20.13 3.19 25.69
CA ASN A 248 -18.99 4.01 26.06
C ASN A 248 -19.47 5.31 26.70
N THR A 249 -19.44 5.34 28.02
CA THR A 249 -19.94 6.48 28.83
C THR A 249 -18.88 7.54 29.12
N SER A 250 -17.63 7.34 28.68
CA SER A 250 -16.50 8.22 28.98
C SER A 250 -16.20 9.24 27.88
N THR A 251 -16.64 8.99 26.64
CA THR A 251 -16.33 9.81 25.46
C THR A 251 -17.40 10.84 25.13
N GLU A 252 -17.00 11.94 24.49
CA GLU A 252 -17.92 12.93 23.93
C GLU A 252 -18.63 12.39 22.68
N THR A 253 -19.74 13.01 22.30
CA THR A 253 -20.66 12.47 21.28
C THR A 253 -20.01 12.23 19.92
N ASP A 254 -19.17 13.16 19.42
CA ASP A 254 -18.54 13.05 18.09
C ASP A 254 -17.49 11.94 18.06
N GLU A 255 -16.69 11.81 19.11
CA GLU A 255 -15.72 10.74 19.27
C GLU A 255 -16.41 9.39 19.50
N LEU A 256 -17.53 9.37 20.21
CA LEU A 256 -18.35 8.18 20.41
C LEU A 256 -18.89 7.64 19.08
N GLU A 257 -19.37 8.51 18.18
CA GLU A 257 -19.85 8.09 16.86
C GLU A 257 -18.70 7.51 16.00
N LYS A 258 -17.53 8.13 16.04
CA LYS A 258 -16.34 7.63 15.35
C LYS A 258 -15.94 6.25 15.85
N ASN A 259 -15.79 6.08 17.15
CA ASN A 259 -15.41 4.79 17.76
C ASN A 259 -16.46 3.70 17.50
N ALA A 260 -17.74 4.08 17.48
CA ALA A 260 -18.83 3.16 17.16
C ALA A 260 -18.82 2.71 15.68
N ILE A 261 -18.47 3.60 14.76
CA ILE A 261 -18.27 3.26 13.34
C ILE A 261 -17.11 2.28 13.18
N GLU A 262 -15.96 2.54 13.80
CA GLU A 262 -14.81 1.63 13.80
C GLU A 262 -15.19 0.25 14.38
N ARG A 263 -15.89 0.24 15.52
CA ARG A 263 -16.40 -0.99 16.14
C ARG A 263 -17.31 -1.79 15.20
N LEU A 264 -18.22 -1.11 14.49
CA LEU A 264 -19.14 -1.79 13.56
C LEU A 264 -18.40 -2.31 12.32
N GLN A 265 -17.40 -1.58 11.82
CA GLN A 265 -16.53 -2.02 10.72
C GLN A 265 -15.79 -3.33 11.05
N ASP A 266 -15.30 -3.47 12.27
CA ASP A 266 -14.61 -4.68 12.74
C ASP A 266 -15.56 -5.89 12.88
N ARG A 267 -16.82 -5.64 13.17
CA ARG A 267 -17.80 -6.68 13.52
C ARG A 267 -18.75 -7.05 12.38
N MET A 268 -18.85 -6.23 11.34
CA MET A 268 -19.76 -6.47 10.21
C MET A 268 -19.29 -7.64 9.34
N ASN A 269 -20.12 -7.98 8.33
CA ASN A 269 -19.77 -8.98 7.32
C ASN A 269 -18.43 -8.67 6.68
N LYS A 270 -17.60 -9.68 6.54
CA LYS A 270 -16.25 -9.55 6.02
C LYS A 270 -15.98 -10.58 4.94
N LYS A 271 -15.28 -10.15 3.89
CA LYS A 271 -14.76 -11.05 2.85
C LYS A 271 -13.26 -10.91 2.83
N THR A 272 -12.56 -11.98 3.16
CA THR A 272 -11.11 -12.04 3.08
C THR A 272 -10.67 -12.98 1.98
N PHE A 273 -9.62 -12.59 1.27
CA PHE A 273 -9.01 -13.36 0.23
C PHE A 273 -7.49 -13.27 0.40
N LYS A 274 -6.86 -14.41 0.63
CA LYS A 274 -5.40 -14.56 0.70
C LYS A 274 -4.98 -15.51 -0.41
N MET A 275 -3.91 -15.20 -1.12
CA MET A 275 -3.44 -16.00 -2.24
C MET A 275 -1.92 -15.96 -2.34
N ASP A 276 -1.29 -17.11 -2.58
CA ASP A 276 0.11 -17.19 -2.92
C ASP A 276 0.34 -16.76 -4.37
N VAL A 277 0.44 -15.44 -4.57
CA VAL A 277 0.62 -14.84 -5.91
C VAL A 277 2.02 -15.12 -6.46
N ALA A 278 3.03 -15.31 -5.60
CA ALA A 278 4.40 -15.55 -6.03
C ALA A 278 4.53 -16.89 -6.80
N SER A 279 3.76 -17.90 -6.40
CA SER A 279 3.74 -19.22 -7.07
C SER A 279 3.27 -19.18 -8.52
N LEU A 280 2.60 -18.09 -8.94
CA LEU A 280 2.15 -17.90 -10.32
C LEU A 280 3.29 -17.62 -11.31
N GLY A 281 4.47 -17.21 -10.84
CA GLY A 281 5.56 -16.76 -11.71
C GLY A 281 5.22 -15.51 -12.53
N LEU A 282 4.20 -14.75 -12.12
CA LEU A 282 3.75 -13.53 -12.77
C LEU A 282 4.42 -12.30 -12.15
N GLN A 283 4.73 -11.32 -12.99
CA GLN A 283 5.14 -9.99 -12.51
C GLN A 283 3.91 -9.15 -12.19
N VAL A 284 3.43 -9.24 -10.96
CA VAL A 284 2.27 -8.50 -10.48
C VAL A 284 2.75 -7.25 -9.76
N GLY A 285 2.17 -6.10 -10.07
CA GLY A 285 2.49 -4.84 -9.41
C GLY A 285 1.41 -4.41 -8.42
N ILE A 286 1.76 -3.48 -7.54
CA ILE A 286 0.81 -2.86 -6.61
C ILE A 286 -0.31 -2.18 -7.41
N GLY A 287 -1.56 -2.55 -7.13
CA GLY A 287 -2.76 -2.10 -7.83
C GLY A 287 -3.24 -3.05 -8.93
N ASP A 288 -2.46 -4.05 -9.37
CA ASP A 288 -2.95 -5.12 -10.24
C ASP A 288 -3.94 -5.99 -9.48
N ILE A 289 -4.90 -6.60 -10.20
CA ILE A 289 -5.96 -7.40 -9.61
C ILE A 289 -5.65 -8.88 -9.81
N VAL A 290 -5.68 -9.62 -8.71
CA VAL A 290 -5.60 -11.09 -8.71
C VAL A 290 -6.90 -11.67 -8.17
N GLY A 291 -7.22 -12.90 -8.53
CA GLY A 291 -8.44 -13.56 -8.07
C GLY A 291 -8.37 -15.05 -8.24
N GLY A 292 -9.27 -15.74 -7.58
CA GLY A 292 -9.39 -17.19 -7.66
C GLY A 292 -10.84 -17.64 -7.61
N ARG A 293 -11.10 -18.86 -8.10
CA ARG A 293 -12.38 -19.53 -8.05
C ARG A 293 -12.23 -20.90 -7.41
N ASP A 294 -13.04 -21.18 -6.43
CA ASP A 294 -13.21 -22.53 -5.91
C ASP A 294 -14.43 -23.18 -6.56
N TYR A 295 -14.18 -24.21 -7.38
CA TYR A 295 -15.27 -24.90 -8.11
C TYR A 295 -16.16 -25.76 -7.24
N LEU A 296 -15.68 -26.18 -6.04
CA LEU A 296 -16.46 -26.99 -5.13
C LEU A 296 -17.56 -26.16 -4.44
N THR A 297 -17.17 -25.00 -3.91
CA THR A 297 -18.10 -24.08 -3.21
C THR A 297 -18.76 -23.08 -4.15
N GLY A 298 -18.22 -22.90 -5.37
CA GLY A 298 -18.63 -21.88 -6.31
C GLY A 298 -18.17 -20.46 -5.93
N MET A 299 -17.38 -20.31 -4.86
CA MET A 299 -16.87 -19.01 -4.43
C MET A 299 -15.87 -18.46 -5.45
N TYR A 300 -16.00 -17.16 -5.71
CA TYR A 300 -15.06 -16.39 -6.52
C TYR A 300 -14.74 -15.09 -5.80
N MET A 301 -13.46 -14.78 -5.68
CA MET A 301 -13.00 -13.51 -5.14
C MET A 301 -11.86 -12.97 -5.98
N SER A 302 -11.82 -11.63 -6.11
CA SER A 302 -10.69 -10.91 -6.70
C SER A 302 -10.39 -9.66 -5.88
N LYS A 303 -9.12 -9.34 -5.73
CA LYS A 303 -8.64 -8.20 -4.95
C LYS A 303 -7.44 -7.55 -5.62
N PRO A 304 -7.27 -6.22 -5.49
CA PRO A 304 -6.04 -5.56 -5.86
C PRO A 304 -4.90 -5.95 -4.93
N VAL A 305 -3.69 -6.00 -5.46
CA VAL A 305 -2.48 -6.09 -4.65
C VAL A 305 -2.27 -4.75 -3.95
N LYS A 306 -2.24 -4.78 -2.61
CA LYS A 306 -2.05 -3.62 -1.74
C LYS A 306 -0.57 -3.36 -1.47
N ASN A 307 0.20 -4.42 -1.21
CA ASN A 307 1.60 -4.32 -0.84
C ASN A 307 2.43 -5.48 -1.41
N ILE A 308 3.72 -5.22 -1.57
CA ILE A 308 4.74 -6.21 -1.94
C ILE A 308 5.84 -6.14 -0.89
N ILE A 309 6.17 -7.29 -0.30
CA ILE A 309 7.34 -7.47 0.54
C ILE A 309 8.31 -8.34 -0.25
N TYR A 310 9.47 -7.77 -0.57
CA TYR A 310 10.56 -8.47 -1.25
C TYR A 310 11.65 -8.80 -0.24
N GLU A 311 12.09 -10.04 -0.25
CA GLU A 311 13.10 -10.52 0.68
C GLU A 311 14.18 -11.31 -0.04
N ILE A 312 15.42 -11.16 0.42
CA ILE A 312 16.53 -12.04 0.13
C ILE A 312 17.04 -12.58 1.45
N THR A 313 17.03 -13.89 1.63
CA THR A 313 17.57 -14.57 2.80
C THR A 313 18.47 -15.71 2.36
N ASN A 314 19.75 -15.68 2.73
CA ASN A 314 20.76 -16.65 2.30
C ASN A 314 20.77 -16.83 0.76
N ASP A 315 20.77 -15.74 0.02
CA ASP A 315 20.73 -15.68 -1.45
C ASP A 315 19.47 -16.29 -2.11
N VAL A 316 18.44 -16.60 -1.32
CA VAL A 316 17.15 -17.03 -1.85
C VAL A 316 16.20 -15.83 -1.87
N GLU A 317 15.71 -15.51 -3.07
CA GLU A 317 14.71 -14.44 -3.25
C GLU A 317 13.31 -14.95 -2.98
N SER A 318 12.51 -14.16 -2.26
CA SER A 318 11.08 -14.39 -2.06
C SER A 318 10.30 -13.10 -2.21
N ILE A 319 9.06 -13.22 -2.66
CA ILE A 319 8.13 -12.10 -2.81
C ILE A 319 6.82 -12.49 -2.15
N THR A 320 6.39 -11.68 -1.18
CA THR A 320 5.08 -11.81 -0.55
C THR A 320 4.18 -10.68 -1.04
N TYR A 321 2.99 -11.05 -1.52
CA TYR A 321 1.97 -10.09 -1.96
C TYR A 321 0.86 -10.03 -0.91
N LYS A 322 0.56 -8.84 -0.41
CA LYS A 322 -0.62 -8.60 0.45
C LYS A 322 -1.74 -7.99 -0.40
N LEU A 323 -2.95 -8.53 -0.24
CA LEU A 323 -4.12 -8.09 -0.98
C LEU A 323 -4.94 -7.06 -0.19
N GLU A 324 -5.75 -6.25 -0.87
CA GLU A 324 -6.64 -5.28 -0.22
C GLU A 324 -7.67 -6.00 0.64
N GLY A 325 -7.74 -5.67 1.95
CA GLY A 325 -8.61 -6.31 2.94
C GLY A 325 -8.03 -7.58 3.58
N GLU A 326 -6.76 -7.91 3.37
CA GLU A 326 -6.00 -8.75 4.30
C GLU A 326 -5.75 -7.94 5.57
N ASP A 327 -6.16 -8.48 6.71
CA ASP A 327 -5.85 -7.87 8.00
C ASP A 327 -4.34 -7.95 8.25
N GLU A 328 -3.78 -6.89 8.79
CA GLU A 328 -2.48 -6.92 9.43
C GLU A 328 -2.67 -7.74 10.73
N GLU A 329 -2.10 -8.95 10.78
CA GLU A 329 -2.01 -9.75 12.01
C GLU A 329 -0.97 -9.15 12.94
#